data_3fecba653940a2c6523129ccdd662529
#
_entry.id   3fecba653940a2c6523129ccdd662529
#
_cell.length_a   1.000
_cell.length_b   1.000
_cell.length_c   1.000
_cell.angle_alpha   90.00
_cell.angle_beta   90.00
_cell.angle_gamma   90.00
#
_symmetry.space_group_name_H-M   'P 1'
#
loop_
_entity.id
_entity.type
_entity.pdbx_description
1 polymer ?
#
loop_
_entity_poly.entity_id
_entity_poly.type
_entity_poly.pdbx_seq_one_letter_code
_entity_poly.pdbx_strand_id
1 'polypeptide(L)'
;MALLTRRGLAALPALMLPAAAGAQATWPERPVRIIVAFPGGSTPDLAARAVQGHLAQALGQPVVVDNRPGGGGHLGTEAIARATDGHTFGVTIGGPGSTGKILNPALGYDPVTDLMPVSLLARLPFVLVVHPSVPARTAAEFVAHAKANPGRISYASTGPGTLSHLAMEDMAAREGFEAVHVPYRAVGQAVLDLVAGRIQAFFAASGGVLPQIREGQVRALAVTSSERFPAIPDVPTMRESGVNADPVVAWIGLFAPAGTPAERIARVAAEAGRALAEPEQRRALETAGFVVVGSAPEVLRAQVASDVERWGGIIRRLGLRPEG
;
A
#
# COMPACT_ATOMS: atom_id res chain seq x y z
N MET A 1 48.45 45.96 -75.07
CA MET A 1 47.02 45.57 -75.26
C MET A 1 46.79 44.30 -74.52
N ALA A 2 46.21 44.36 -73.33
CA ALA A 2 45.97 43.22 -72.44
C ALA A 2 44.50 43.18 -72.14
N LEU A 3 43.87 42.09 -72.49
CA LEU A 3 42.45 41.77 -72.25
C LEU A 3 42.29 41.12 -70.85
N LEU A 4 41.60 41.81 -69.96
CA LEU A 4 41.20 41.30 -68.65
C LEU A 4 39.94 40.43 -68.80
N THR A 5 40.00 39.12 -68.49
CA THR A 5 38.88 38.23 -68.36
C THR A 5 38.35 38.25 -66.93
N ARG A 6 37.14 38.72 -66.71
CA ARG A 6 36.38 38.62 -65.46
C ARG A 6 35.90 37.20 -65.27
N ARG A 7 36.41 36.50 -64.26
CA ARG A 7 35.79 35.22 -63.78
C ARG A 7 34.66 35.58 -62.82
N GLY A 8 33.43 35.23 -63.23
CA GLY A 8 32.24 35.33 -62.36
C GLY A 8 32.28 34.23 -61.30
N LEU A 9 32.26 34.64 -60.03
CA LEU A 9 31.96 33.72 -58.89
C LEU A 9 30.47 33.42 -58.87
N ALA A 10 30.10 32.17 -59.16
CA ALA A 10 28.75 31.70 -58.92
C ALA A 10 28.57 31.38 -57.43
N ALA A 11 27.78 32.18 -56.70
CA ALA A 11 27.37 31.89 -55.35
C ALA A 11 26.29 30.75 -55.37
N LEU A 12 26.61 29.57 -54.84
CA LEU A 12 25.62 28.54 -54.56
C LEU A 12 24.78 28.96 -53.36
N PRO A 13 23.43 28.93 -53.43
CA PRO A 13 22.61 29.13 -52.25
C PRO A 13 22.77 27.89 -51.37
N ALA A 14 23.23 28.09 -50.12
CA ALA A 14 23.21 27.07 -49.07
C ALA A 14 21.74 26.76 -48.74
N LEU A 15 21.25 25.58 -49.12
CA LEU A 15 19.99 25.05 -48.64
C LEU A 15 20.14 24.80 -47.14
N MET A 16 19.59 25.64 -46.30
CA MET A 16 19.33 25.36 -44.88
C MET A 16 18.21 24.32 -44.81
N LEU A 17 18.58 23.07 -44.62
CA LEU A 17 17.64 22.00 -44.21
C LEU A 17 17.14 22.40 -42.81
N PRO A 18 15.80 22.49 -42.57
CA PRO A 18 15.31 22.65 -41.22
C PRO A 18 15.78 21.45 -40.43
N ALA A 19 16.52 21.68 -39.33
CA ALA A 19 16.78 20.68 -38.34
C ALA A 19 15.40 20.16 -37.87
N ALA A 20 15.05 18.94 -38.23
CA ALA A 20 13.89 18.26 -37.66
C ALA A 20 14.11 18.24 -36.16
N ALA A 21 13.47 19.19 -35.45
CA ALA A 21 13.32 19.10 -34.02
C ALA A 21 12.65 17.75 -33.78
N GLY A 22 13.44 16.76 -33.38
CA GLY A 22 12.93 15.42 -33.02
C GLY A 22 11.82 15.64 -32.01
N ALA A 23 10.58 15.42 -32.44
CA ALA A 23 9.46 15.38 -31.52
C ALA A 23 9.84 14.33 -30.46
N GLN A 24 10.24 14.79 -29.28
CA GLN A 24 10.44 13.88 -28.15
C GLN A 24 9.15 13.10 -28.01
N ALA A 25 9.24 11.79 -28.27
CA ALA A 25 8.10 10.89 -28.17
C ALA A 25 7.45 11.14 -26.79
N THR A 26 6.22 11.62 -26.83
CA THR A 26 5.51 11.98 -25.58
C THR A 26 5.28 10.69 -24.81
N TRP A 27 5.97 10.54 -23.67
CA TRP A 27 5.73 9.41 -22.78
C TRP A 27 4.25 9.44 -22.31
N PRO A 28 3.57 8.28 -22.22
CA PRO A 28 4.00 6.94 -22.61
C PRO A 28 3.75 6.67 -24.11
N GLU A 29 4.70 6.02 -24.78
CA GLU A 29 4.57 5.58 -26.18
C GLU A 29 4.02 4.15 -26.33
N ARG A 30 3.78 3.45 -25.23
CA ARG A 30 3.25 2.08 -25.16
C ARG A 30 2.46 1.86 -23.86
N PRO A 31 1.74 0.73 -23.71
CA PRO A 31 0.96 0.45 -22.52
C PRO A 31 1.76 0.59 -21.22
N VAL A 32 1.13 1.21 -20.21
CA VAL A 32 1.65 1.33 -18.85
C VAL A 32 1.15 0.14 -18.04
N ARG A 33 2.04 -0.46 -17.24
CA ARG A 33 1.71 -1.58 -16.36
C ARG A 33 1.68 -1.13 -14.91
N ILE A 34 0.67 -1.57 -14.17
CA ILE A 34 0.60 -1.44 -12.73
C ILE A 34 0.70 -2.84 -12.11
N ILE A 35 1.86 -3.18 -11.55
CA ILE A 35 2.02 -4.42 -10.78
C ILE A 35 1.32 -4.24 -9.44
N VAL A 36 0.45 -5.17 -9.08
CA VAL A 36 -0.19 -5.23 -7.76
C VAL A 36 0.41 -6.41 -6.99
N ALA A 37 1.02 -6.13 -5.85
CA ALA A 37 1.76 -7.12 -5.06
C ALA A 37 0.85 -8.15 -4.33
N PHE A 38 -0.45 -8.13 -4.60
CA PHE A 38 -1.48 -8.92 -3.92
C PHE A 38 -2.48 -9.52 -4.91
N PRO A 39 -3.27 -10.54 -4.49
CA PRO A 39 -4.25 -11.18 -5.36
C PRO A 39 -5.31 -10.20 -5.90
N GLY A 40 -5.91 -10.56 -7.03
CA GLY A 40 -7.09 -9.85 -7.57
C GLY A 40 -8.23 -9.83 -6.55
N GLY A 41 -8.97 -8.72 -6.48
CA GLY A 41 -10.04 -8.47 -5.51
C GLY A 41 -9.56 -8.07 -4.12
N SER A 42 -8.26 -8.05 -3.85
CA SER A 42 -7.71 -7.51 -2.60
C SER A 42 -7.81 -5.99 -2.53
N THR A 43 -7.68 -5.41 -1.34
CA THR A 43 -7.71 -3.94 -1.19
C THR A 43 -6.68 -3.19 -2.04
N PRO A 44 -5.42 -3.65 -2.21
CA PRO A 44 -4.49 -3.03 -3.15
C PRO A 44 -4.93 -3.13 -4.61
N ASP A 45 -5.57 -4.24 -5.01
CA ASP A 45 -6.09 -4.41 -6.36
C ASP A 45 -7.27 -3.47 -6.64
N LEU A 46 -8.19 -3.33 -5.68
CA LEU A 46 -9.30 -2.37 -5.79
C LEU A 46 -8.80 -0.94 -5.95
N ALA A 47 -7.80 -0.53 -5.17
CA ALA A 47 -7.20 0.80 -5.28
C ALA A 47 -6.49 1.02 -6.63
N ALA A 48 -5.79 0.01 -7.16
CA ALA A 48 -5.16 0.07 -8.48
C ALA A 48 -6.18 0.20 -9.60
N ARG A 49 -7.27 -0.57 -9.53
CA ARG A 49 -8.35 -0.52 -10.54
C ARG A 49 -9.14 0.78 -10.49
N ALA A 50 -9.29 1.39 -9.33
CA ALA A 50 -9.95 2.69 -9.18
C ALA A 50 -9.26 3.82 -9.96
N VAL A 51 -7.94 3.73 -10.13
CA VAL A 51 -7.18 4.73 -10.91
C VAL A 51 -6.92 4.31 -12.37
N GLN A 52 -7.07 3.01 -12.68
CA GLN A 52 -6.69 2.41 -13.96
C GLN A 52 -7.33 3.09 -15.17
N GLY A 53 -8.66 3.22 -15.14
CA GLY A 53 -9.44 3.74 -16.27
C GLY A 53 -9.12 5.20 -16.58
N HIS A 54 -9.08 6.03 -15.56
CA HIS A 54 -8.72 7.45 -15.69
C HIS A 54 -7.27 7.61 -16.17
N LEU A 55 -6.33 6.86 -15.60
CA LEU A 55 -4.94 6.88 -16.06
C LEU A 55 -4.81 6.49 -17.53
N ALA A 56 -5.56 5.48 -18.00
CA ALA A 56 -5.52 5.09 -19.40
C ALA A 56 -5.98 6.22 -20.34
N GLN A 57 -7.06 6.93 -19.97
CA GLN A 57 -7.55 8.08 -20.73
C GLN A 57 -6.55 9.25 -20.71
N ALA A 58 -6.08 9.63 -19.55
CA ALA A 58 -5.19 10.79 -19.36
C ALA A 58 -3.79 10.59 -19.97
N LEU A 59 -3.30 9.35 -19.99
CA LEU A 59 -2.01 9.00 -20.57
C LEU A 59 -2.09 8.69 -22.07
N GLY A 60 -3.29 8.44 -22.62
CA GLY A 60 -3.49 8.08 -24.03
C GLY A 60 -2.97 6.69 -24.39
N GLN A 61 -2.71 5.84 -23.42
CA GLN A 61 -2.23 4.47 -23.58
C GLN A 61 -2.98 3.51 -22.65
N PRO A 62 -3.17 2.25 -23.01
CA PRO A 62 -3.72 1.25 -22.11
C PRO A 62 -2.94 1.18 -20.80
N VAL A 63 -3.65 1.09 -19.67
CA VAL A 63 -3.07 0.79 -18.36
C VAL A 63 -3.50 -0.61 -17.95
N VAL A 64 -2.54 -1.51 -17.72
CA VAL A 64 -2.79 -2.92 -17.42
C VAL A 64 -2.43 -3.21 -15.96
N VAL A 65 -3.39 -3.75 -15.21
CA VAL A 65 -3.15 -4.25 -13.84
C VAL A 65 -2.66 -5.69 -13.91
N ASP A 66 -1.48 -5.96 -13.31
CA ASP A 66 -0.79 -7.25 -13.27
C ASP A 66 -0.63 -7.70 -11.81
N ASN A 67 -1.45 -8.65 -11.36
CA ASN A 67 -1.40 -9.13 -9.98
C ASN A 67 -0.27 -10.16 -9.80
N ARG A 68 0.68 -9.87 -8.90
CA ARG A 68 1.83 -10.72 -8.56
C ARG A 68 1.90 -11.00 -7.06
N PRO A 69 1.02 -11.86 -6.53
CA PRO A 69 0.99 -12.16 -5.11
C PRO A 69 2.14 -13.06 -4.68
N GLY A 70 2.48 -13.01 -3.38
CA GLY A 70 3.42 -13.92 -2.75
C GLY A 70 4.31 -13.26 -1.72
N GLY A 71 4.71 -14.02 -0.69
CA GLY A 71 5.58 -13.56 0.39
C GLY A 71 5.05 -12.32 1.13
N GLY A 72 3.76 -12.25 1.43
CA GLY A 72 3.18 -11.06 2.07
C GLY A 72 3.24 -9.78 1.23
N GLY A 73 3.39 -9.92 -0.09
CA GLY A 73 3.54 -8.80 -1.05
C GLY A 73 4.98 -8.55 -1.48
N HIS A 74 5.96 -9.22 -0.89
CA HIS A 74 7.37 -8.99 -1.21
C HIS A 74 7.72 -9.35 -2.66
N LEU A 75 7.19 -10.46 -3.21
CA LEU A 75 7.48 -10.87 -4.60
C LEU A 75 7.01 -9.83 -5.62
N GLY A 76 5.79 -9.33 -5.46
CA GLY A 76 5.28 -8.28 -6.35
C GLY A 76 6.02 -6.96 -6.17
N THR A 77 6.37 -6.58 -4.95
CA THR A 77 7.11 -5.35 -4.67
C THR A 77 8.54 -5.42 -5.22
N GLU A 78 9.21 -6.56 -5.14
CA GLU A 78 10.51 -6.77 -5.79
C GLU A 78 10.40 -6.63 -7.33
N ALA A 79 9.33 -7.17 -7.91
CA ALA A 79 9.10 -7.03 -9.36
C ALA A 79 8.86 -5.56 -9.77
N ILE A 80 8.28 -4.72 -8.89
CA ILE A 80 8.19 -3.27 -9.10
C ILE A 80 9.59 -2.65 -9.04
N ALA A 81 10.35 -2.91 -7.97
CA ALA A 81 11.67 -2.34 -7.75
C ALA A 81 12.67 -2.66 -8.89
N ARG A 82 12.58 -3.86 -9.45
CA ARG A 82 13.46 -4.33 -10.53
C ARG A 82 13.02 -3.95 -11.94
N ALA A 83 11.89 -3.27 -12.11
CA ALA A 83 11.42 -2.89 -13.45
C ALA A 83 12.28 -1.75 -14.02
N THR A 84 12.78 -1.94 -15.24
CA THR A 84 13.66 -0.99 -15.95
C THR A 84 13.07 -0.45 -17.23
N ASP A 85 11.82 -0.80 -17.53
CA ASP A 85 11.16 -0.54 -18.79
C ASP A 85 10.58 0.89 -18.94
N GLY A 86 10.63 1.69 -17.88
CA GLY A 86 10.13 3.07 -17.83
C GLY A 86 8.61 3.22 -17.97
N HIS A 87 7.85 2.10 -17.99
CA HIS A 87 6.40 2.04 -18.13
C HIS A 87 5.72 1.19 -17.04
N THR A 88 6.50 0.70 -16.09
CA THR A 88 5.99 -0.06 -14.95
C THR A 88 5.90 0.83 -13.71
N PHE A 89 4.73 0.80 -13.11
CA PHE A 89 4.44 1.28 -11.77
C PHE A 89 3.95 0.11 -10.92
N GLY A 90 3.71 0.34 -9.63
CA GLY A 90 3.17 -0.75 -8.83
C GLY A 90 2.45 -0.27 -7.59
N VAL A 91 1.54 -1.11 -7.10
CA VAL A 91 0.77 -0.87 -5.89
C VAL A 91 1.16 -1.89 -4.84
N THR A 92 1.57 -1.39 -3.69
CA THR A 92 1.91 -2.18 -2.50
C THR A 92 1.42 -1.49 -1.22
N ILE A 93 1.67 -2.11 -0.07
CA ILE A 93 1.24 -1.66 1.26
C ILE A 93 2.45 -1.43 2.18
N GLY A 94 2.21 -0.95 3.40
CA GLY A 94 3.21 -0.96 4.47
C GLY A 94 3.87 -2.34 4.63
N GLY A 95 4.99 -2.46 5.28
CA GLY A 95 5.79 -3.68 5.29
C GLY A 95 6.60 -3.83 3.99
N PRO A 96 6.06 -4.44 2.93
CA PRO A 96 6.78 -4.55 1.65
C PRO A 96 7.22 -3.20 1.06
N GLY A 97 6.41 -2.16 1.23
CA GLY A 97 6.70 -0.81 0.73
C GLY A 97 7.48 0.10 1.70
N SER A 98 7.85 -0.37 2.90
CA SER A 98 8.57 0.44 3.90
C SER A 98 9.59 -0.36 4.72
N THR A 99 9.17 -1.29 5.58
CA THR A 99 10.02 -1.93 6.60
C THR A 99 10.58 -3.29 6.20
N GLY A 100 10.25 -3.78 5.00
CA GLY A 100 10.60 -5.15 4.56
C GLY A 100 12.08 -5.50 4.73
N LYS A 101 12.99 -4.60 4.36
CA LYS A 101 14.44 -4.80 4.48
C LYS A 101 14.93 -4.85 5.95
N ILE A 102 14.23 -4.15 6.85
CA ILE A 102 14.55 -4.17 8.29
C ILE A 102 14.16 -5.51 8.89
N LEU A 103 12.99 -6.04 8.51
CA LEU A 103 12.53 -7.36 8.95
C LEU A 103 13.40 -8.47 8.36
N ASN A 104 13.68 -8.42 7.06
CA ASN A 104 14.46 -9.41 6.34
C ASN A 104 15.64 -8.76 5.60
N PRO A 105 16.84 -8.72 6.20
CA PRO A 105 18.05 -8.18 5.56
C PRO A 105 18.45 -8.89 4.27
N ALA A 106 18.03 -10.15 4.05
CA ALA A 106 18.30 -10.91 2.83
C ALA A 106 17.34 -10.59 1.67
N LEU A 107 16.34 -9.71 1.90
CA LEU A 107 15.39 -9.31 0.86
C LEU A 107 16.10 -8.74 -0.37
N GLY A 108 15.69 -9.16 -1.57
CA GLY A 108 16.33 -8.81 -2.84
C GLY A 108 16.15 -7.35 -3.28
N TYR A 109 15.41 -6.54 -2.52
CA TYR A 109 15.22 -5.11 -2.76
C TYR A 109 15.19 -4.33 -1.44
N ASP A 110 15.41 -3.03 -1.52
CA ASP A 110 15.22 -2.10 -0.40
C ASP A 110 14.08 -1.11 -0.76
N PRO A 111 12.94 -1.15 -0.03
CA PRO A 111 11.81 -0.29 -0.37
C PRO A 111 12.12 1.22 -0.24
N VAL A 112 13.14 1.60 0.53
CA VAL A 112 13.51 3.01 0.73
C VAL A 112 14.32 3.55 -0.44
N THR A 113 15.21 2.73 -1.04
CA THR A 113 16.12 3.15 -2.12
C THR A 113 15.64 2.76 -3.51
N ASP A 114 14.95 1.61 -3.62
CA ASP A 114 14.62 1.01 -4.90
C ASP A 114 13.20 1.34 -5.39
N LEU A 115 12.39 2.00 -4.53
CA LEU A 115 11.05 2.46 -4.85
C LEU A 115 10.94 3.98 -4.75
N MET A 116 10.34 4.59 -5.76
CA MET A 116 10.00 6.02 -5.77
C MET A 116 8.52 6.18 -5.41
N PRO A 117 8.17 6.86 -4.31
CA PRO A 117 6.79 7.19 -3.99
C PRO A 117 6.13 8.01 -5.09
N VAL A 118 4.94 7.60 -5.51
CA VAL A 118 4.11 8.31 -6.51
C VAL A 118 2.88 8.92 -5.84
N SER A 119 2.06 8.11 -5.18
CA SER A 119 0.85 8.61 -4.49
C SER A 119 0.44 7.68 -3.36
N LEU A 120 0.08 8.23 -2.23
CA LEU A 120 -0.72 7.55 -1.22
C LEU A 120 -2.16 7.49 -1.73
N LEU A 121 -2.58 6.34 -2.22
CA LEU A 121 -3.91 6.18 -2.83
C LEU A 121 -5.02 6.19 -1.78
N ALA A 122 -4.83 5.42 -0.71
CA ALA A 122 -5.83 5.30 0.34
C ALA A 122 -5.21 4.84 1.67
N ARG A 123 -5.98 5.04 2.73
CA ARG A 123 -5.75 4.48 4.06
C ARG A 123 -6.89 3.55 4.43
N LEU A 124 -6.59 2.57 5.29
CA LEU A 124 -7.57 1.68 5.89
C LEU A 124 -7.25 1.56 7.37
N PRO A 125 -8.13 2.03 8.26
CA PRO A 125 -7.97 1.71 9.67
C PRO A 125 -8.05 0.19 9.85
N PHE A 126 -7.30 -0.34 10.78
CA PHE A 126 -7.53 -1.70 11.25
C PHE A 126 -8.67 -1.71 12.25
N VAL A 127 -9.32 -2.86 12.34
CA VAL A 127 -10.31 -3.15 13.36
C VAL A 127 -9.79 -4.35 14.15
N LEU A 128 -9.69 -4.23 15.45
CA LEU A 128 -9.50 -5.37 16.34
C LEU A 128 -10.81 -6.14 16.37
N VAL A 129 -10.84 -7.27 15.71
CA VAL A 129 -11.99 -8.18 15.68
C VAL A 129 -11.67 -9.49 16.40
N VAL A 130 -12.66 -10.02 17.08
CA VAL A 130 -12.56 -11.31 17.76
C VAL A 130 -13.71 -12.24 17.38
N HIS A 131 -13.47 -13.55 17.49
CA HIS A 131 -14.56 -14.54 17.42
C HIS A 131 -15.53 -14.31 18.58
N PRO A 132 -16.85 -14.46 18.40
CA PRO A 132 -17.87 -14.24 19.45
C PRO A 132 -17.70 -15.07 20.73
N SER A 133 -16.98 -16.20 20.67
CA SER A 133 -16.67 -17.03 21.85
C SER A 133 -15.65 -16.39 22.80
N VAL A 134 -14.86 -15.41 22.34
CA VAL A 134 -13.96 -14.66 23.22
C VAL A 134 -14.80 -13.81 24.17
N PRO A 135 -14.65 -13.95 25.50
CA PRO A 135 -15.48 -13.25 26.47
C PRO A 135 -14.99 -11.79 26.67
N ALA A 136 -14.94 -11.02 25.57
CA ALA A 136 -14.55 -9.62 25.56
C ALA A 136 -15.52 -8.82 24.67
N ARG A 137 -15.94 -7.65 25.15
CA ARG A 137 -16.77 -6.68 24.43
C ARG A 137 -16.05 -5.38 24.14
N THR A 138 -14.92 -5.18 24.81
CA THR A 138 -14.03 -4.02 24.63
C THR A 138 -12.59 -4.49 24.41
N ALA A 139 -11.73 -3.64 23.88
CA ALA A 139 -10.31 -3.96 23.73
C ALA A 139 -9.63 -4.16 25.11
N ALA A 140 -10.04 -3.40 26.14
CA ALA A 140 -9.52 -3.60 27.49
C ALA A 140 -9.90 -4.97 28.08
N GLU A 141 -11.15 -5.43 27.88
CA GLU A 141 -11.56 -6.78 28.27
C GLU A 141 -10.81 -7.87 27.52
N PHE A 142 -10.52 -7.66 26.23
CA PHE A 142 -9.67 -8.56 25.46
C PHE A 142 -8.27 -8.68 26.04
N VAL A 143 -7.65 -7.56 26.35
CA VAL A 143 -6.32 -7.52 26.99
C VAL A 143 -6.35 -8.26 28.34
N ALA A 144 -7.37 -8.00 29.18
CA ALA A 144 -7.51 -8.68 30.45
C ALA A 144 -7.69 -10.20 30.28
N HIS A 145 -8.51 -10.63 29.31
CA HIS A 145 -8.69 -12.03 28.97
C HIS A 145 -7.40 -12.68 28.48
N ALA A 146 -6.64 -12.02 27.60
CA ALA A 146 -5.37 -12.51 27.08
C ALA A 146 -4.31 -12.67 28.20
N LYS A 147 -4.22 -11.70 29.11
CA LYS A 147 -3.35 -11.81 30.31
C LYS A 147 -3.69 -13.00 31.22
N ALA A 148 -4.99 -13.26 31.38
CA ALA A 148 -5.46 -14.40 32.20
C ALA A 148 -5.28 -15.78 31.51
N ASN A 149 -5.00 -15.79 30.20
CA ASN A 149 -4.88 -17.00 29.39
C ASN A 149 -3.63 -16.97 28.49
N PRO A 150 -2.41 -16.91 29.05
CA PRO A 150 -1.18 -16.79 28.27
C PRO A 150 -1.04 -17.93 27.27
N GLY A 151 -0.70 -17.59 26.02
CA GLY A 151 -0.51 -18.53 24.91
C GLY A 151 -1.78 -19.21 24.40
N ARG A 152 -2.98 -18.85 24.90
CA ARG A 152 -4.26 -19.44 24.48
C ARG A 152 -4.97 -18.64 23.39
N ILE A 153 -4.53 -17.42 23.13
CA ILE A 153 -5.09 -16.58 22.10
C ILE A 153 -4.25 -16.73 20.84
N SER A 154 -4.84 -17.28 19.79
CA SER A 154 -4.25 -17.26 18.45
C SER A 154 -4.78 -16.05 17.69
N TYR A 155 -3.89 -15.33 17.00
CA TYR A 155 -4.28 -14.18 16.19
C TYR A 155 -3.77 -14.29 14.76
N ALA A 156 -4.56 -13.78 13.81
CA ALA A 156 -4.19 -13.74 12.40
C ALA A 156 -3.35 -12.51 12.06
N SER A 157 -2.55 -12.66 11.02
CA SER A 157 -1.99 -11.55 10.24
C SER A 157 -1.98 -11.88 8.74
N THR A 158 -1.66 -10.89 7.91
CA THR A 158 -1.43 -11.08 6.47
C THR A 158 0.02 -11.44 6.14
N GLY A 159 0.75 -11.91 7.14
CA GLY A 159 2.13 -12.36 7.04
C GLY A 159 3.07 -11.61 8.00
N PRO A 160 4.26 -12.17 8.23
CA PRO A 160 5.27 -11.58 9.11
C PRO A 160 5.65 -10.16 8.68
N GLY A 161 5.77 -9.25 9.65
CA GLY A 161 6.16 -7.86 9.43
C GLY A 161 5.12 -6.97 8.76
N THR A 162 3.93 -7.50 8.41
CA THR A 162 2.82 -6.66 7.99
C THR A 162 2.27 -5.85 9.17
N LEU A 163 1.60 -4.73 8.90
CA LEU A 163 1.06 -3.89 9.98
C LEU A 163 0.07 -4.63 10.87
N SER A 164 -0.68 -5.60 10.35
CA SER A 164 -1.57 -6.44 11.17
C SER A 164 -0.81 -7.32 12.17
N HIS A 165 0.36 -7.82 11.79
CA HIS A 165 1.27 -8.52 12.70
C HIS A 165 1.84 -7.56 13.74
N LEU A 166 2.50 -6.49 13.28
CA LEU A 166 3.20 -5.53 14.14
C LEU A 166 2.26 -4.83 15.15
N ALA A 167 1.01 -4.56 14.75
CA ALA A 167 0.02 -3.97 15.65
C ALA A 167 -0.33 -4.89 16.82
N MET A 168 -0.46 -6.20 16.59
CA MET A 168 -0.74 -7.14 17.67
C MET A 168 0.47 -7.33 18.58
N GLU A 169 1.66 -7.47 17.99
CA GLU A 169 2.91 -7.60 18.75
C GLU A 169 3.20 -6.37 19.61
N ASP A 170 3.01 -5.14 19.07
CA ASP A 170 3.19 -3.91 19.83
C ASP A 170 2.16 -3.81 20.96
N MET A 171 0.90 -4.14 20.71
CA MET A 171 -0.15 -4.17 21.75
C MET A 171 0.18 -5.22 22.82
N ALA A 172 0.57 -6.43 22.43
CA ALA A 172 0.92 -7.51 23.35
C ALA A 172 2.10 -7.12 24.25
N ALA A 173 3.14 -6.52 23.66
CA ALA A 173 4.33 -6.07 24.41
C ALA A 173 4.02 -4.92 25.38
N ARG A 174 3.21 -3.93 24.96
CA ARG A 174 2.83 -2.79 25.80
C ARG A 174 1.91 -3.19 26.94
N GLU A 175 0.96 -4.05 26.65
CA GLU A 175 -0.03 -4.51 27.62
C GLU A 175 0.42 -5.70 28.44
N GLY A 176 1.51 -6.38 28.10
CA GLY A 176 2.07 -7.51 28.83
C GLY A 176 1.23 -8.77 28.76
N PHE A 177 0.85 -9.21 27.56
CA PHE A 177 0.23 -10.52 27.32
C PHE A 177 0.92 -11.28 26.20
N GLU A 178 0.68 -12.59 26.11
CA GLU A 178 1.19 -13.45 25.07
C GLU A 178 0.06 -13.93 24.16
N ALA A 179 0.31 -13.95 22.84
CA ALA A 179 -0.59 -14.48 21.84
C ALA A 179 0.20 -15.24 20.76
N VAL A 180 -0.42 -16.25 20.15
CA VAL A 180 0.19 -17.10 19.13
C VAL A 180 -0.07 -16.53 17.75
N HIS A 181 0.96 -16.17 17.01
CA HIS A 181 0.85 -15.68 15.65
C HIS A 181 0.51 -16.78 14.65
N VAL A 182 -0.50 -16.56 13.81
CA VAL A 182 -0.91 -17.44 12.71
C VAL A 182 -0.93 -16.62 11.42
N PRO A 183 0.12 -16.73 10.56
CA PRO A 183 0.19 -15.98 9.32
C PRO A 183 -0.71 -16.58 8.22
N TYR A 184 -1.38 -15.71 7.48
CA TYR A 184 -2.21 -16.05 6.34
C TYR A 184 -1.73 -15.38 5.06
N ARG A 185 -1.90 -16.06 3.92
CA ARG A 185 -1.55 -15.49 2.60
C ARG A 185 -2.57 -14.49 2.08
N ALA A 186 -3.80 -14.56 2.59
CA ALA A 186 -4.90 -13.70 2.18
C ALA A 186 -5.83 -13.39 3.35
N VAL A 187 -6.33 -12.15 3.42
CA VAL A 187 -7.28 -11.69 4.45
C VAL A 187 -8.52 -12.57 4.51
N GLY A 188 -9.07 -12.98 3.35
CA GLY A 188 -10.28 -13.80 3.30
C GLY A 188 -10.13 -15.15 4.02
N GLN A 189 -8.97 -15.80 3.93
CA GLN A 189 -8.73 -17.06 4.68
C GLN A 189 -8.69 -16.80 6.19
N ALA A 190 -8.00 -15.73 6.62
CA ALA A 190 -7.95 -15.36 8.03
C ALA A 190 -9.35 -15.07 8.59
N VAL A 191 -10.18 -14.36 7.81
CA VAL A 191 -11.57 -14.06 8.20
C VAL A 191 -12.43 -15.33 8.30
N LEU A 192 -12.30 -16.27 7.36
CA LEU A 192 -13.02 -17.55 7.43
C LEU A 192 -12.63 -18.35 8.68
N ASP A 193 -11.35 -18.40 9.03
CA ASP A 193 -10.86 -19.11 10.21
C ASP A 193 -11.25 -18.39 11.52
N LEU A 194 -11.31 -17.04 11.49
CA LEU A 194 -11.83 -16.26 12.60
C LEU A 194 -13.34 -16.53 12.84
N VAL A 195 -14.16 -16.52 11.78
CA VAL A 195 -15.60 -16.84 11.84
C VAL A 195 -15.82 -18.27 12.30
N ALA A 196 -14.96 -19.21 11.91
CA ALA A 196 -15.00 -20.60 12.35
C ALA A 196 -14.46 -20.85 13.78
N GLY A 197 -13.92 -19.82 14.44
CA GLY A 197 -13.34 -19.92 15.79
C GLY A 197 -11.99 -20.64 15.85
N ARG A 198 -11.34 -20.89 14.71
CA ARG A 198 -10.01 -21.52 14.67
C ARG A 198 -8.90 -20.58 15.17
N ILE A 199 -9.10 -19.28 14.98
CA ILE A 199 -8.32 -18.22 15.59
C ILE A 199 -9.25 -17.31 16.40
N GLN A 200 -8.69 -16.61 17.42
CA GLN A 200 -9.47 -15.86 18.37
C GLN A 200 -9.53 -14.37 18.06
N ALA A 201 -8.47 -13.82 17.43
CA ALA A 201 -8.36 -12.39 17.20
C ALA A 201 -7.70 -12.06 15.85
N PHE A 202 -7.99 -10.87 15.34
CA PHE A 202 -7.35 -10.34 14.14
C PHE A 202 -7.38 -8.80 14.13
N PHE A 203 -6.26 -8.17 13.90
CA PHE A 203 -6.23 -6.81 13.42
C PHE A 203 -6.45 -6.81 11.92
N ALA A 204 -7.70 -6.78 11.49
CA ALA A 204 -8.11 -6.81 10.10
C ALA A 204 -8.17 -5.40 9.53
N ALA A 205 -7.65 -5.19 8.32
CA ALA A 205 -7.95 -3.96 7.57
C ALA A 205 -9.47 -3.87 7.33
N SER A 206 -10.05 -2.70 7.57
CA SER A 206 -11.50 -2.48 7.59
C SER A 206 -12.23 -3.08 6.39
N GLY A 207 -11.75 -2.84 5.17
CA GLY A 207 -12.38 -3.35 3.94
C GLY A 207 -12.46 -4.87 3.84
N GLY A 208 -11.62 -5.60 4.60
CA GLY A 208 -11.61 -7.07 4.58
C GLY A 208 -12.57 -7.73 5.57
N VAL A 209 -13.20 -6.99 6.48
CA VAL A 209 -13.96 -7.56 7.61
C VAL A 209 -15.30 -6.89 7.88
N LEU A 210 -15.60 -5.75 7.22
CA LEU A 210 -16.85 -5.01 7.41
C LEU A 210 -18.13 -5.85 7.21
N PRO A 211 -18.24 -6.72 6.18
CA PRO A 211 -19.42 -7.58 6.02
C PRO A 211 -19.65 -8.44 7.26
N GLN A 212 -18.62 -9.12 7.76
CA GLN A 212 -18.72 -10.03 8.91
C GLN A 212 -19.04 -9.31 10.21
N ILE A 213 -18.58 -8.06 10.37
CA ILE A 213 -18.97 -7.22 11.51
C ILE A 213 -20.45 -6.87 11.44
N ARG A 214 -20.95 -6.45 10.25
CA ARG A 214 -22.35 -6.10 10.04
C ARG A 214 -23.30 -7.27 10.22
N GLU A 215 -22.87 -8.46 9.86
CA GLU A 215 -23.61 -9.73 10.00
C GLU A 215 -23.47 -10.34 11.41
N GLY A 216 -22.66 -9.74 12.30
CA GLY A 216 -22.44 -10.24 13.65
C GLY A 216 -21.65 -11.55 13.73
N GLN A 217 -21.01 -11.97 12.65
CA GLN A 217 -20.19 -13.18 12.59
C GLN A 217 -18.88 -13.03 13.37
N VAL A 218 -18.39 -11.82 13.49
CA VAL A 218 -17.26 -11.43 14.35
C VAL A 218 -17.62 -10.20 15.18
N ARG A 219 -16.96 -10.03 16.30
CA ARG A 219 -17.16 -8.85 17.16
C ARG A 219 -16.02 -7.86 16.96
N ALA A 220 -16.35 -6.64 16.54
CA ALA A 220 -15.43 -5.52 16.53
C ALA A 220 -15.28 -4.95 17.93
N LEU A 221 -14.06 -4.81 18.42
CA LEU A 221 -13.77 -4.30 19.75
C LEU A 221 -13.29 -2.85 19.71
N ALA A 222 -12.45 -2.49 18.74
CA ALA A 222 -11.94 -1.15 18.55
C ALA A 222 -11.40 -0.93 17.14
N VAL A 223 -11.37 0.34 16.70
CA VAL A 223 -10.64 0.77 15.51
C VAL A 223 -9.29 1.36 15.92
N THR A 224 -8.29 1.17 15.07
CA THR A 224 -6.92 1.62 15.35
C THR A 224 -6.62 3.05 14.88
N SER A 225 -7.57 3.71 14.21
CA SER A 225 -7.45 5.12 13.84
C SER A 225 -7.56 6.04 15.07
N SER A 226 -7.09 7.29 14.92
CA SER A 226 -7.23 8.32 15.96
C SER A 226 -8.68 8.73 16.22
N GLU A 227 -9.55 8.53 15.23
CA GLU A 227 -10.98 8.81 15.27
C GLU A 227 -11.78 7.57 14.92
N ARG A 228 -13.06 7.54 15.33
CA ARG A 228 -13.97 6.45 14.97
C ARG A 228 -14.14 6.37 13.46
N PHE A 229 -14.27 5.16 12.96
CA PHE A 229 -14.39 4.92 11.52
C PHE A 229 -15.86 5.07 11.08
N PRO A 230 -16.17 5.97 10.12
CA PRO A 230 -17.56 6.27 9.74
C PRO A 230 -18.39 5.07 9.26
N ALA A 231 -17.75 4.03 8.71
CA ALA A 231 -18.46 2.83 8.25
C ALA A 231 -18.98 1.92 9.40
N ILE A 232 -18.43 2.10 10.63
CA ILE A 232 -18.79 1.40 11.87
C ILE A 232 -18.71 2.38 13.06
N PRO A 233 -19.56 3.42 13.10
CA PRO A 233 -19.43 4.55 14.04
C PRO A 233 -19.62 4.16 15.51
N ASP A 234 -20.28 3.03 15.77
CA ASP A 234 -20.49 2.52 17.12
C ASP A 234 -19.24 1.85 17.72
N VAL A 235 -18.25 1.49 16.87
CA VAL A 235 -17.02 0.87 17.33
C VAL A 235 -16.05 1.95 17.80
N PRO A 236 -15.61 1.92 19.09
CA PRO A 236 -14.71 2.91 19.64
C PRO A 236 -13.30 2.81 19.07
N THR A 237 -12.49 3.84 19.27
CA THR A 237 -11.05 3.78 19.03
C THR A 237 -10.36 2.95 20.11
N MET A 238 -9.12 2.49 19.86
CA MET A 238 -8.31 1.80 20.88
C MET A 238 -8.20 2.64 22.16
N ARG A 239 -7.98 3.96 22.02
CA ARG A 239 -7.88 4.89 23.15
C ARG A 239 -9.19 5.01 23.93
N GLU A 240 -10.34 5.17 23.26
CA GLU A 240 -11.66 5.18 23.90
C GLU A 240 -11.96 3.86 24.62
N SER A 241 -11.38 2.76 24.15
CA SER A 241 -11.51 1.42 24.75
C SER A 241 -10.54 1.16 25.91
N GLY A 242 -9.79 2.15 26.35
CA GLY A 242 -8.88 2.05 27.50
C GLY A 242 -7.55 1.33 27.19
N VAL A 243 -7.21 1.12 25.93
CA VAL A 243 -5.92 0.52 25.52
C VAL A 243 -4.97 1.60 25.04
N ASN A 244 -3.77 1.65 25.64
CA ASN A 244 -2.75 2.61 25.25
C ASN A 244 -2.03 2.12 23.97
N ALA A 245 -2.63 2.39 22.84
CA ALA A 245 -2.07 2.08 21.52
C ALA A 245 -1.96 3.35 20.68
N ASP A 246 -0.84 3.49 19.98
CA ASP A 246 -0.70 4.53 18.98
C ASP A 246 -1.57 4.18 17.76
N PRO A 247 -2.11 5.17 17.04
CA PRO A 247 -2.89 4.91 15.83
C PRO A 247 -2.10 4.08 14.81
N VAL A 248 -2.72 3.01 14.32
CA VAL A 248 -2.19 2.15 13.26
C VAL A 248 -3.16 2.18 12.09
N VAL A 249 -2.69 2.65 10.96
CA VAL A 249 -3.53 2.73 9.77
C VAL A 249 -2.78 2.06 8.62
N ALA A 250 -3.38 1.03 8.04
CA ALA A 250 -2.87 0.48 6.80
C ALA A 250 -2.97 1.52 5.69
N TRP A 251 -2.03 1.48 4.79
CA TRP A 251 -2.03 2.36 3.63
C TRP A 251 -1.70 1.58 2.36
N ILE A 252 -2.18 2.11 1.26
CA ILE A 252 -1.93 1.60 -0.08
C ILE A 252 -1.24 2.70 -0.86
N GLY A 253 -0.04 2.41 -1.32
CA GLY A 253 0.80 3.34 -2.08
C GLY A 253 1.01 2.89 -3.51
N LEU A 254 0.99 3.86 -4.42
CA LEU A 254 1.47 3.74 -5.79
C LEU A 254 2.93 4.14 -5.82
N PHE A 255 3.77 3.29 -6.40
CA PHE A 255 5.21 3.47 -6.51
C PHE A 255 5.68 3.33 -7.94
N ALA A 256 6.85 3.88 -8.21
CA ALA A 256 7.63 3.62 -9.41
C ALA A 256 8.98 2.98 -9.02
N PRO A 257 9.69 2.28 -9.93
CA PRO A 257 11.05 1.83 -9.69
C PRO A 257 12.00 3.02 -9.57
N ALA A 258 13.11 2.83 -8.87
CA ALA A 258 14.19 3.83 -8.78
C ALA A 258 14.65 4.27 -10.18
N GLY A 259 15.02 5.53 -10.32
CA GLY A 259 15.43 6.11 -11.61
C GLY A 259 14.29 6.51 -12.55
N THR A 260 13.03 6.34 -12.16
CA THR A 260 11.89 6.88 -12.93
C THR A 260 11.96 8.42 -12.95
N PRO A 261 11.88 9.07 -14.12
CA PRO A 261 11.93 10.52 -14.23
C PRO A 261 10.85 11.21 -13.38
N ALA A 262 11.24 12.28 -12.68
CA ALA A 262 10.36 13.02 -11.76
C ALA A 262 9.09 13.55 -12.44
N GLU A 263 9.17 13.95 -13.70
CA GLU A 263 8.03 14.40 -14.51
C GLU A 263 6.97 13.30 -14.72
N ARG A 264 7.40 12.05 -14.92
CA ARG A 264 6.49 10.89 -15.05
C ARG A 264 5.81 10.58 -13.71
N ILE A 265 6.57 10.62 -12.62
CA ILE A 265 6.04 10.46 -11.26
C ILE A 265 4.97 11.53 -10.99
N ALA A 266 5.29 12.80 -11.23
CA ALA A 266 4.38 13.91 -10.99
C ALA A 266 3.10 13.80 -11.84
N ARG A 267 3.23 13.44 -13.14
CA ARG A 267 2.08 13.24 -14.04
C ARG A 267 1.17 12.12 -13.54
N VAL A 268 1.73 10.94 -13.23
CA VAL A 268 0.95 9.79 -12.75
C VAL A 268 0.31 10.09 -11.40
N ALA A 269 1.01 10.77 -10.49
CA ALA A 269 0.46 11.17 -9.20
C ALA A 269 -0.73 12.11 -9.35
N ALA A 270 -0.61 13.14 -10.20
CA ALA A 270 -1.68 14.10 -10.45
C ALA A 270 -2.92 13.41 -11.02
N GLU A 271 -2.74 12.52 -11.99
CA GLU A 271 -3.87 11.81 -12.62
C GLU A 271 -4.50 10.77 -11.68
N ALA A 272 -3.71 10.08 -10.85
CA ALA A 272 -4.24 9.20 -9.81
C ALA A 272 -5.07 9.99 -8.78
N GLY A 273 -4.62 11.19 -8.40
CA GLY A 273 -5.37 12.09 -7.52
C GLY A 273 -6.69 12.53 -8.13
N ARG A 274 -6.73 12.86 -9.42
CA ARG A 274 -7.97 13.22 -10.15
C ARG A 274 -8.94 12.04 -10.20
N ALA A 275 -8.46 10.85 -10.55
CA ALA A 275 -9.27 9.63 -10.55
C ALA A 275 -9.96 9.39 -9.21
N LEU A 276 -9.22 9.52 -8.11
CA LEU A 276 -9.72 9.31 -6.76
C LEU A 276 -10.59 10.46 -6.22
N ALA A 277 -10.56 11.63 -6.87
CA ALA A 277 -11.44 12.75 -6.57
C ALA A 277 -12.82 12.61 -7.25
N GLU A 278 -12.97 11.73 -8.25
CA GLU A 278 -14.25 11.49 -8.91
C GLU A 278 -15.28 10.94 -7.91
N PRO A 279 -16.49 11.56 -7.82
CA PRO A 279 -17.44 11.22 -6.75
C PRO A 279 -17.89 9.76 -6.73
N GLU A 280 -17.98 9.11 -7.89
CA GLU A 280 -18.38 7.71 -8.02
C GLU A 280 -17.27 6.79 -7.50
N GLN A 281 -16.03 6.99 -7.95
CA GLN A 281 -14.87 6.22 -7.51
C GLN A 281 -14.63 6.37 -6.01
N ARG A 282 -14.70 7.60 -5.51
CA ARG A 282 -14.56 7.90 -4.08
C ARG A 282 -15.60 7.14 -3.27
N ARG A 283 -16.89 7.25 -3.63
CA ARG A 283 -17.98 6.55 -2.92
C ARG A 283 -17.83 5.04 -2.94
N ALA A 284 -17.42 4.47 -4.08
CA ALA A 284 -17.20 3.03 -4.21
C ALA A 284 -16.11 2.55 -3.23
N LEU A 285 -14.98 3.26 -3.17
CA LEU A 285 -13.89 2.94 -2.25
C LEU A 285 -14.29 3.16 -0.78
N GLU A 286 -14.96 4.26 -0.44
CA GLU A 286 -15.42 4.55 0.93
C GLU A 286 -16.41 3.47 1.40
N THR A 287 -17.32 3.00 0.54
CA THR A 287 -18.23 1.89 0.83
C THR A 287 -17.47 0.58 1.08
N ALA A 288 -16.36 0.37 0.38
CA ALA A 288 -15.45 -0.76 0.58
C ALA A 288 -14.51 -0.58 1.80
N GLY A 289 -14.65 0.48 2.58
CA GLY A 289 -13.92 0.69 3.83
C GLY A 289 -12.60 1.45 3.68
N PHE A 290 -12.40 2.17 2.59
CA PHE A 290 -11.21 3.00 2.40
C PHE A 290 -11.44 4.43 2.90
N VAL A 291 -10.38 5.05 3.39
CA VAL A 291 -10.23 6.49 3.50
C VAL A 291 -9.42 6.93 2.28
N VAL A 292 -10.11 7.50 1.28
CA VAL A 292 -9.51 7.87 -0.01
C VAL A 292 -8.62 9.10 0.16
N VAL A 293 -7.39 9.05 -0.36
CA VAL A 293 -6.39 10.13 -0.24
C VAL A 293 -6.03 10.73 -1.60
N GLY A 294 -5.35 9.99 -2.48
CA GLY A 294 -4.94 10.49 -3.79
C GLY A 294 -3.91 11.62 -3.69
N SER A 295 -2.81 11.40 -2.99
CA SER A 295 -1.87 12.44 -2.57
C SER A 295 -0.78 12.77 -3.60
N ALA A 296 -0.09 13.90 -3.39
CA ALA A 296 1.21 14.16 -3.97
C ALA A 296 2.29 13.17 -3.44
N PRO A 297 3.41 12.97 -4.16
CA PRO A 297 4.46 11.99 -3.81
C PRO A 297 5.06 12.18 -2.43
N GLU A 298 5.18 13.42 -1.96
CA GLU A 298 5.79 13.79 -0.67
C GLU A 298 5.04 13.18 0.50
N VAL A 299 3.71 13.04 0.40
CA VAL A 299 2.86 12.46 1.46
C VAL A 299 3.17 10.98 1.64
N LEU A 300 3.30 10.23 0.53
CA LEU A 300 3.68 8.82 0.59
C LEU A 300 5.13 8.66 1.07
N ARG A 301 6.04 9.55 0.65
CA ARG A 301 7.43 9.54 1.14
C ARG A 301 7.49 9.73 2.65
N ALA A 302 6.75 10.70 3.18
CA ALA A 302 6.67 10.94 4.62
C ALA A 302 6.07 9.74 5.36
N GLN A 303 5.05 9.09 4.78
CA GLN A 303 4.47 7.88 5.35
C GLN A 303 5.48 6.73 5.43
N VAL A 304 6.25 6.48 4.35
CA VAL A 304 7.32 5.46 4.33
C VAL A 304 8.37 5.76 5.39
N ALA A 305 8.83 7.01 5.49
CA ALA A 305 9.83 7.41 6.49
C ALA A 305 9.33 7.21 7.92
N SER A 306 8.09 7.61 8.20
CA SER A 306 7.44 7.40 9.51
C SER A 306 7.33 5.91 9.86
N ASP A 307 6.98 5.06 8.89
CA ASP A 307 6.91 3.61 9.10
C ASP A 307 8.28 3.00 9.40
N VAL A 308 9.32 3.41 8.67
CA VAL A 308 10.69 2.95 8.89
C VAL A 308 11.17 3.30 10.31
N GLU A 309 10.89 4.51 10.77
CA GLU A 309 11.24 4.94 12.12
C GLU A 309 10.47 4.14 13.17
N ARG A 310 9.14 4.17 13.10
CA ARG A 310 8.26 3.59 14.11
C ARG A 310 8.33 2.05 14.10
N TRP A 311 7.94 1.44 13.01
CA TRP A 311 7.83 -0.02 12.90
C TRP A 311 9.20 -0.69 12.82
N GLY A 312 10.18 -0.04 12.18
CA GLY A 312 11.57 -0.48 12.23
C GLY A 312 12.11 -0.49 13.64
N GLY A 313 11.74 0.48 14.48
CA GLY A 313 12.04 0.50 15.92
C GLY A 313 11.42 -0.68 16.66
N ILE A 314 10.16 -1.00 16.39
CA ILE A 314 9.43 -2.14 16.99
C ILE A 314 10.07 -3.48 16.55
N ILE A 315 10.30 -3.67 15.25
CA ILE A 315 10.94 -4.88 14.72
C ILE A 315 12.28 -5.15 15.42
N ARG A 316 13.12 -4.12 15.56
CA ARG A 316 14.43 -4.25 16.25
C ARG A 316 14.28 -4.54 17.72
N ARG A 317 13.38 -3.84 18.43
CA ARG A 317 13.14 -3.98 19.87
C ARG A 317 12.65 -5.39 20.22
N LEU A 318 11.73 -5.92 19.43
CA LEU A 318 11.13 -7.24 19.65
C LEU A 318 11.93 -8.37 19.01
N GLY A 319 13.01 -8.08 18.29
CA GLY A 319 13.84 -9.10 17.62
C GLY A 319 13.11 -9.91 16.56
N LEU A 320 12.05 -9.32 15.95
CA LEU A 320 11.24 -10.02 14.96
C LEU A 320 12.07 -10.43 13.75
N ARG A 321 11.84 -11.64 13.27
CA ARG A 321 12.52 -12.23 12.11
C ARG A 321 11.47 -12.75 11.12
N PRO A 322 11.82 -12.94 9.83
CA PRO A 322 10.96 -13.67 8.92
C PRO A 322 10.71 -15.06 9.49
N GLU A 323 9.47 -15.51 9.44
CA GLU A 323 9.16 -16.92 9.67
C GLU A 323 9.64 -17.70 8.44
N GLY A 324 10.43 -18.75 8.64
CA GLY A 324 11.05 -19.56 7.60
C GLY A 324 10.06 -20.34 6.75
#